data_8d2b69fdfb86efed9cbef62fddf49f27
#
_entry.id   8d2b69fdfb86efed9cbef62fddf49f27
#
_cell.length_a   1.000
_cell.length_b   1.000
_cell.length_c   1.000
_cell.angle_alpha   90.00
_cell.angle_beta   90.00
_cell.angle_gamma   90.00
#
_symmetry.space_group_name_H-M   'P 1'
#
loop_
_entity.id
_entity.type
_entity.pdbx_description
1 polymer ?
#
loop_
_entity_poly.entity_id
_entity_poly.type
_entity_poly.pdbx_seq_one_letter_code
_entity_poly.pdbx_strand_id
1 'polypeptide(L)'
;KDIQIVHAHSRASSWSCQIACKLAGIPLITTTHGRQPIHFSRKLIKAFGDYSIAVCENIKKHMVNDIGFSENKISVILNPVNYKKLDLEKKVNDKKVISIVGRLSGPKGDVAYDLLEILSQDELLSKYKVRLIGGKELPERFLKFKEKDIEFIGYVPNIQEKIFESDIVIGAGRVAFEALLNKTSLIAVGETEYMGFINKENLSKSLASNFGDIGFMKYPKIRKDILLDDIKKALELSENEKEELKNIILKETNLKNIVDKIERKYFSLYVNRKKYEVPVIMYHRVINNAENEGVYGTYIYEDMFKKHLQYLKDKNYTVITFKDLDKIGWRNRFEKGKKYIILTFDDGYKDNYDLAFPILKEFNFKATIFLMGSLTYNEWDVKAGGERKFSLMSVEMIKEMQDYGIEFGAHTFNHPKLNTLSNEEIEHQIVDVKKPLEEKIGKEIITFAYPYGILNDYAKEMAKKAGYTFALATDSGS
;
A
#
# COMPACT_ATOMS: atom_id res chain seq x y z
N LYS A 1 31.18 -7.22 2.92
CA LYS A 1 29.71 -7.45 2.83
C LYS A 1 29.18 -6.60 1.70
N ASP A 2 28.51 -7.21 0.74
CA ASP A 2 27.93 -6.48 -0.39
C ASP A 2 26.64 -5.79 0.07
N ILE A 3 26.71 -4.49 0.31
CA ILE A 3 25.53 -3.66 0.58
C ILE A 3 24.85 -3.38 -0.73
N GLN A 4 23.59 -3.78 -0.85
CA GLN A 4 22.82 -3.67 -2.09
C GLN A 4 21.90 -2.47 -2.11
N ILE A 5 21.41 -2.06 -0.93
CA ILE A 5 20.53 -0.93 -0.72
C ILE A 5 20.80 -0.30 0.64
N VAL A 6 20.63 0.99 0.76
CA VAL A 6 20.67 1.71 2.03
C VAL A 6 19.31 2.37 2.26
N HIS A 7 18.77 2.25 3.47
CA HIS A 7 17.56 2.93 3.89
C HIS A 7 17.83 3.84 5.07
N ALA A 8 17.68 5.14 4.89
CA ALA A 8 17.92 6.16 5.92
C ALA A 8 16.61 6.68 6.50
N HIS A 9 16.48 6.68 7.83
CA HIS A 9 15.25 7.06 8.54
C HIS A 9 15.31 8.41 9.25
N SER A 10 16.43 9.11 9.18
CA SER A 10 16.57 10.42 9.79
C SER A 10 17.16 11.45 8.84
N ARG A 11 16.94 12.72 9.13
CA ARG A 11 17.50 13.82 8.35
C ARG A 11 19.03 13.76 8.29
N ALA A 12 19.69 13.53 9.42
CA ALA A 12 21.16 13.48 9.48
C ALA A 12 21.71 12.28 8.68
N SER A 13 21.16 11.09 8.89
CA SER A 13 21.57 9.89 8.14
C SER A 13 21.32 10.02 6.65
N SER A 14 20.23 10.66 6.23
CA SER A 14 19.93 10.88 4.81
C SER A 14 21.01 11.69 4.11
N TRP A 15 21.55 12.73 4.75
CA TRP A 15 22.62 13.54 4.20
C TRP A 15 23.93 12.76 4.04
N SER A 16 24.37 12.07 5.11
CA SER A 16 25.59 11.27 5.09
C SER A 16 25.49 10.14 4.06
N CYS A 17 24.35 9.43 4.05
CA CYS A 17 24.13 8.33 3.13
C CYS A 17 24.00 8.82 1.67
N GLN A 18 23.47 10.02 1.41
CA GLN A 18 23.33 10.56 0.04
C GLN A 18 24.67 10.65 -0.67
N ILE A 19 25.71 11.12 0.03
CA ILE A 19 27.05 11.24 -0.53
C ILE A 19 27.70 9.86 -0.66
N ALA A 20 27.69 9.07 0.39
CA ALA A 20 28.32 7.74 0.42
C ALA A 20 27.71 6.80 -0.63
N CYS A 21 26.38 6.75 -0.72
CA CYS A 21 25.67 5.91 -1.68
C CYS A 21 25.92 6.33 -3.11
N LYS A 22 25.97 7.65 -3.39
CA LYS A 22 26.30 8.17 -4.72
C LYS A 22 27.70 7.77 -5.17
N LEU A 23 28.70 7.87 -4.26
CA LEU A 23 30.08 7.47 -4.54
C LEU A 23 30.21 5.94 -4.71
N ALA A 24 29.53 5.16 -3.88
CA ALA A 24 29.56 3.70 -3.94
C ALA A 24 28.69 3.10 -5.04
N GLY A 25 27.87 3.90 -5.71
CA GLY A 25 26.93 3.39 -6.68
C GLY A 25 25.80 2.56 -6.07
N ILE A 26 25.43 2.74 -4.80
CA ILE A 26 24.40 1.99 -4.08
C ILE A 26 23.10 2.79 -4.03
N PRO A 27 21.92 2.19 -4.29
CA PRO A 27 20.63 2.87 -4.16
C PRO A 27 20.37 3.31 -2.73
N LEU A 28 19.86 4.55 -2.60
CA LEU A 28 19.42 5.10 -1.32
C LEU A 28 17.90 5.30 -1.32
N ILE A 29 17.26 4.72 -0.33
CA ILE A 29 15.88 5.05 0.06
C ILE A 29 15.91 5.90 1.33
N THR A 30 14.94 6.78 1.49
CA THR A 30 14.78 7.53 2.74
C THR A 30 13.33 7.45 3.23
N THR A 31 13.12 7.46 4.55
CA THR A 31 11.81 7.71 5.14
C THR A 31 11.81 9.07 5.83
N THR A 32 10.83 9.90 5.46
CA THR A 32 10.65 11.25 6.00
C THR A 32 9.49 11.25 6.98
N HIS A 33 9.79 11.51 8.27
CA HIS A 33 8.84 11.45 9.38
C HIS A 33 8.26 12.81 9.78
N GLY A 34 8.78 13.91 9.27
CA GLY A 34 8.33 15.27 9.61
C GLY A 34 8.75 16.28 8.55
N ARG A 35 8.15 17.46 8.61
CA ARG A 35 8.55 18.59 7.74
C ARG A 35 10.01 18.95 8.00
N GLN A 36 10.71 19.26 6.93
CA GLN A 36 12.13 19.59 7.00
C GLN A 36 12.33 21.08 6.74
N PRO A 37 13.27 21.74 7.48
CA PRO A 37 13.57 23.14 7.21
C PRO A 37 14.04 23.35 5.77
N ILE A 38 13.58 24.44 5.16
CA ILE A 38 13.90 24.79 3.78
C ILE A 38 15.10 25.72 3.83
N HIS A 39 16.30 25.17 3.69
CA HIS A 39 17.54 25.92 3.53
C HIS A 39 18.00 25.87 2.07
N PHE A 40 18.82 26.82 1.65
CA PHE A 40 19.41 26.85 0.30
C PHE A 40 20.11 25.55 -0.06
N SER A 41 20.92 24.99 0.84
CA SER A 41 21.57 23.69 0.67
C SER A 41 20.58 22.54 0.42
N ARG A 42 19.38 22.58 1.04
CA ARG A 42 18.34 21.57 0.86
C ARG A 42 17.70 21.64 -0.53
N LYS A 43 17.60 22.83 -1.12
CA LYS A 43 17.11 22.99 -2.49
C LYS A 43 18.11 22.48 -3.50
N LEU A 44 19.42 22.62 -3.24
CA LEU A 44 20.48 22.09 -4.11
C LEU A 44 20.66 20.58 -3.97
N ILE A 45 20.83 20.10 -2.72
CA ILE A 45 21.00 18.68 -2.42
C ILE A 45 19.80 18.24 -1.60
N LYS A 46 18.80 17.67 -2.25
CA LYS A 46 17.54 17.32 -1.61
C LYS A 46 17.70 16.24 -0.52
N ALA A 47 18.71 15.37 -0.65
CA ALA A 47 19.07 14.29 0.26
C ALA A 47 17.89 13.37 0.64
N PHE A 48 17.05 13.04 -0.35
CA PHE A 48 15.93 12.11 -0.24
C PHE A 48 16.22 10.75 -0.92
N GLY A 49 17.44 10.56 -1.42
CA GLY A 49 17.84 9.33 -2.10
C GLY A 49 17.31 9.22 -3.53
N ASP A 50 17.40 8.02 -4.07
CA ASP A 50 16.82 7.65 -5.36
C ASP A 50 15.30 7.53 -5.25
N TYR A 51 14.80 7.22 -4.05
CA TYR A 51 13.38 7.11 -3.70
C TYR A 51 13.14 7.55 -2.25
N SER A 52 11.94 8.07 -1.96
CA SER A 52 11.59 8.46 -0.60
C SER A 52 10.19 7.96 -0.21
N ILE A 53 10.06 7.61 1.07
CA ILE A 53 8.80 7.28 1.70
C ILE A 53 8.39 8.46 2.58
N ALA A 54 7.21 9.00 2.36
CA ALA A 54 6.55 9.98 3.22
C ALA A 54 5.58 9.25 4.15
N VAL A 55 5.61 9.55 5.45
CA VAL A 55 4.71 8.86 6.39
C VAL A 55 3.27 9.39 6.39
N CYS A 56 2.99 10.46 5.66
CA CYS A 56 1.64 10.96 5.39
C CYS A 56 1.63 11.87 4.15
N GLU A 57 0.44 12.18 3.62
CA GLU A 57 0.28 13.00 2.41
C GLU A 57 0.83 14.42 2.56
N ASN A 58 0.71 15.05 3.74
CA ASN A 58 1.23 16.39 3.95
C ASN A 58 2.77 16.45 3.89
N ILE A 59 3.46 15.37 4.27
CA ILE A 59 4.91 15.26 4.06
C ILE A 59 5.22 15.13 2.58
N LYS A 60 4.48 14.30 1.83
CA LYS A 60 4.64 14.19 0.38
C LYS A 60 4.46 15.54 -0.29
N LYS A 61 3.39 16.28 0.03
CA LYS A 61 3.14 17.64 -0.48
C LYS A 61 4.28 18.59 -0.15
N HIS A 62 4.79 18.56 1.08
CA HIS A 62 5.94 19.36 1.50
C HIS A 62 7.19 19.03 0.67
N MET A 63 7.49 17.75 0.44
CA MET A 63 8.64 17.33 -0.35
C MET A 63 8.54 17.77 -1.82
N VAL A 64 7.34 17.70 -2.40
CA VAL A 64 7.10 18.11 -3.78
C VAL A 64 7.06 19.64 -3.91
N ASN A 65 6.18 20.30 -3.17
CA ASN A 65 5.87 21.73 -3.38
C ASN A 65 6.93 22.65 -2.80
N ASP A 66 7.43 22.36 -1.59
CA ASP A 66 8.35 23.26 -0.89
C ASP A 66 9.81 22.97 -1.22
N ILE A 67 10.18 21.69 -1.45
CA ILE A 67 11.57 21.25 -1.69
C ILE A 67 11.82 20.92 -3.16
N GLY A 68 10.76 20.67 -3.95
CA GLY A 68 10.84 20.35 -5.37
C GLY A 68 11.38 18.93 -5.64
N PHE A 69 11.14 17.96 -4.77
CA PHE A 69 11.48 16.56 -5.03
C PHE A 69 10.42 15.94 -5.93
N SER A 70 10.85 15.05 -6.82
CA SER A 70 10.02 14.49 -7.88
C SER A 70 8.92 13.60 -7.31
N GLU A 71 7.66 13.85 -7.66
CA GLU A 71 6.50 13.16 -7.10
C GLU A 71 6.51 11.65 -7.39
N ASN A 72 6.91 11.25 -8.60
CA ASN A 72 7.02 9.84 -8.99
C ASN A 72 8.08 9.05 -8.22
N LYS A 73 8.94 9.75 -7.45
CA LYS A 73 9.93 9.15 -6.54
C LYS A 73 9.49 9.13 -5.08
N ILE A 74 8.20 9.34 -4.80
CA ILE A 74 7.67 9.34 -3.44
C ILE A 74 6.49 8.39 -3.36
N SER A 75 6.48 7.51 -2.35
CA SER A 75 5.27 6.81 -1.90
C SER A 75 4.87 7.28 -0.51
N VAL A 76 3.56 7.34 -0.27
CA VAL A 76 3.05 7.51 1.09
C VAL A 76 2.86 6.12 1.69
N ILE A 77 3.58 5.87 2.79
CA ILE A 77 3.47 4.62 3.56
C ILE A 77 3.44 5.02 5.03
N LEU A 78 2.31 4.76 5.68
CA LEU A 78 2.13 5.08 7.10
C LEU A 78 3.10 4.29 7.97
N ASN A 79 3.41 4.81 9.16
CA ASN A 79 4.18 4.04 10.14
C ASN A 79 3.37 2.84 10.64
N PRO A 80 3.98 1.65 10.75
CA PRO A 80 3.29 0.50 11.33
C PRO A 80 3.00 0.72 12.81
N VAL A 81 1.87 0.19 13.26
CA VAL A 81 1.53 0.15 14.68
C VAL A 81 1.54 -1.29 15.15
N ASN A 82 2.32 -1.58 16.17
CA ASN A 82 2.33 -2.90 16.80
C ASN A 82 1.13 -2.98 17.77
N TYR A 83 -0.01 -3.39 17.21
CA TYR A 83 -1.23 -3.58 17.99
C TYR A 83 -1.29 -4.99 18.55
N LYS A 84 -1.44 -5.10 19.87
CA LYS A 84 -1.80 -6.34 20.55
C LYS A 84 -3.19 -6.16 21.14
N LYS A 85 -4.10 -7.07 20.83
CA LYS A 85 -5.42 -7.07 21.48
C LYS A 85 -5.20 -7.21 22.99
N LEU A 86 -5.75 -6.28 23.76
CA LEU A 86 -5.74 -6.37 25.21
C LEU A 86 -6.86 -7.31 25.65
N ASP A 87 -6.53 -8.23 26.52
CA ASP A 87 -7.49 -9.11 27.19
C ASP A 87 -7.88 -8.48 28.55
N LEU A 88 -8.50 -7.30 28.45
CA LEU A 88 -8.91 -6.50 29.61
C LEU A 88 -10.39 -6.16 29.49
N GLU A 89 -11.08 -6.18 30.62
CA GLU A 89 -12.43 -5.64 30.74
C GLU A 89 -12.35 -4.13 31.03
N LYS A 90 -13.20 -3.36 30.34
CA LYS A 90 -13.27 -1.92 30.56
C LYS A 90 -13.93 -1.66 31.91
N LYS A 91 -13.20 -1.02 32.83
CA LYS A 91 -13.73 -0.61 34.11
C LYS A 91 -14.82 0.44 33.92
N VAL A 92 -15.93 0.25 34.59
CA VAL A 92 -16.97 1.29 34.69
C VAL A 92 -16.51 2.29 35.73
N ASN A 93 -16.32 3.54 35.32
CA ASN A 93 -15.97 4.64 36.21
C ASN A 93 -17.21 5.50 36.46
N ASP A 94 -17.31 6.12 37.63
CA ASP A 94 -18.41 7.04 37.97
C ASP A 94 -18.47 8.27 37.06
N LYS A 95 -17.31 8.74 36.61
CA LYS A 95 -17.16 9.82 35.61
C LYS A 95 -16.52 9.30 34.35
N LYS A 96 -16.90 9.86 33.20
CA LYS A 96 -16.23 9.59 31.93
C LYS A 96 -14.78 10.08 31.94
N VAL A 97 -13.87 9.27 31.46
CA VAL A 97 -12.42 9.51 31.50
C VAL A 97 -11.93 10.14 30.19
N ILE A 98 -11.38 11.35 30.27
CA ILE A 98 -10.75 12.07 29.14
C ILE A 98 -9.25 12.10 29.39
N SER A 99 -8.47 11.48 28.50
CA SER A 99 -7.00 11.44 28.61
C SER A 99 -6.35 12.31 27.54
N ILE A 100 -5.60 13.32 27.95
CA ILE A 100 -4.70 14.09 27.10
C ILE A 100 -3.38 13.33 27.06
N VAL A 101 -2.95 12.90 25.85
CA VAL A 101 -1.78 12.01 25.70
C VAL A 101 -0.77 12.62 24.74
N GLY A 102 0.43 12.85 25.23
CA GLY A 102 1.52 13.39 24.42
C GLY A 102 2.75 13.83 25.21
N ARG A 103 3.77 14.34 24.50
CA ARG A 103 4.92 14.97 25.14
C ARG A 103 4.48 16.28 25.79
N LEU A 104 5.02 16.59 26.97
CA LEU A 104 4.72 17.82 27.71
C LEU A 104 5.70 18.97 27.41
N SER A 105 6.57 18.77 26.42
CA SER A 105 7.58 19.76 25.98
C SER A 105 7.39 20.11 24.51
N GLY A 106 7.86 21.29 24.12
CA GLY A 106 7.73 21.82 22.76
C GLY A 106 6.26 22.01 22.34
N PRO A 107 5.95 22.06 21.03
CA PRO A 107 4.61 22.36 20.54
C PRO A 107 3.50 21.45 21.07
N LYS A 108 3.79 20.16 21.30
CA LYS A 108 2.80 19.24 21.92
C LYS A 108 2.52 19.61 23.38
N GLY A 109 3.52 20.09 24.10
CA GLY A 109 3.34 20.61 25.45
C GLY A 109 2.46 21.86 25.46
N ASP A 110 2.59 22.74 24.48
CA ASP A 110 1.76 23.93 24.38
C ASP A 110 0.29 23.56 24.12
N VAL A 111 0.05 22.59 23.19
CA VAL A 111 -1.28 22.04 22.95
C VAL A 111 -1.89 21.41 24.22
N ALA A 112 -1.10 20.60 24.94
CA ALA A 112 -1.57 19.96 26.19
C ALA A 112 -1.91 21.00 27.26
N TYR A 113 -1.12 22.08 27.33
CA TYR A 113 -1.38 23.18 28.26
C TYR A 113 -2.70 23.90 27.95
N ASP A 114 -2.94 24.28 26.69
CA ASP A 114 -4.19 24.95 26.29
C ASP A 114 -5.42 24.05 26.47
N LEU A 115 -5.28 22.73 26.23
CA LEU A 115 -6.37 21.77 26.52
C LEU A 115 -6.68 21.73 28.03
N LEU A 116 -5.65 21.75 28.88
CA LEU A 116 -5.84 21.77 30.34
C LEU A 116 -6.45 23.09 30.82
N GLU A 117 -6.11 24.26 30.24
CA GLU A 117 -6.77 25.54 30.55
C GLU A 117 -8.28 25.46 30.36
N ILE A 118 -8.74 24.72 29.36
CA ILE A 118 -10.17 24.54 29.12
C ILE A 118 -10.74 23.45 30.05
N LEU A 119 -10.11 22.30 30.14
CA LEU A 119 -10.68 21.11 30.82
C LEU A 119 -10.53 21.16 32.34
N SER A 120 -9.69 22.04 32.91
CA SER A 120 -9.50 22.23 34.35
C SER A 120 -10.57 23.11 35.02
N GLN A 121 -11.57 23.55 34.27
CA GLN A 121 -12.69 24.30 34.83
C GLN A 121 -13.58 23.41 35.70
N ASP A 122 -13.97 23.91 36.87
CA ASP A 122 -14.65 23.09 37.89
C ASP A 122 -15.97 22.45 37.39
N GLU A 123 -16.68 23.14 36.51
CA GLU A 123 -17.87 22.57 35.83
C GLU A 123 -17.55 21.33 35.02
N LEU A 124 -16.40 21.28 34.34
CA LEU A 124 -15.97 20.15 33.52
C LEU A 124 -15.39 19.03 34.39
N LEU A 125 -14.62 19.36 35.42
CA LEU A 125 -14.09 18.37 36.36
C LEU A 125 -15.19 17.68 37.20
N SER A 126 -16.32 18.38 37.42
CA SER A 126 -17.48 17.74 38.05
C SER A 126 -18.08 16.61 37.19
N LYS A 127 -18.02 16.73 35.84
CA LYS A 127 -18.60 15.78 34.85
C LYS A 127 -17.61 14.72 34.40
N TYR A 128 -16.31 15.09 34.27
CA TYR A 128 -15.29 14.26 33.66
C TYR A 128 -14.10 14.03 34.60
N LYS A 129 -13.49 12.86 34.51
CA LYS A 129 -12.17 12.59 35.06
C LYS A 129 -11.13 12.94 34.00
N VAL A 130 -10.31 13.95 34.25
CA VAL A 130 -9.25 14.39 33.31
C VAL A 130 -7.92 13.79 33.67
N ARG A 131 -7.23 13.19 32.70
CA ARG A 131 -5.91 12.62 32.83
C ARG A 131 -4.92 13.31 31.91
N LEU A 132 -3.70 13.55 32.40
CA LEU A 132 -2.57 13.96 31.58
C LEU A 132 -1.50 12.86 31.58
N ILE A 133 -1.23 12.31 30.38
CA ILE A 133 -0.33 11.17 30.21
C ILE A 133 0.82 11.56 29.30
N GLY A 134 2.05 11.48 29.81
CA GLY A 134 3.26 11.77 29.09
C GLY A 134 4.24 12.62 29.89
N GLY A 135 5.44 12.84 29.31
CA GLY A 135 6.52 13.54 30.00
C GLY A 135 7.20 12.67 31.08
N LYS A 136 8.52 12.79 31.22
CA LYS A 136 9.26 12.16 32.33
C LYS A 136 9.00 12.89 33.63
N GLU A 137 8.90 14.22 33.54
CA GLU A 137 8.65 15.13 34.64
C GLU A 137 7.53 16.09 34.22
N LEU A 138 6.78 16.62 35.20
CA LEU A 138 5.78 17.64 34.97
C LEU A 138 6.46 19.00 34.86
N PRO A 139 6.42 19.69 33.69
CA PRO A 139 7.02 21.01 33.54
C PRO A 139 6.42 22.04 34.50
N GLU A 140 7.22 23.01 34.96
CA GLU A 140 6.83 24.02 35.94
C GLU A 140 5.52 24.72 35.59
N ARG A 141 5.31 25.08 34.34
CA ARG A 141 4.06 25.74 33.87
C ARG A 141 2.78 24.91 34.10
N PHE A 142 2.89 23.60 34.30
CA PHE A 142 1.74 22.73 34.59
C PHE A 142 1.45 22.62 36.10
N LEU A 143 2.30 23.16 36.98
CA LEU A 143 2.15 23.02 38.43
C LEU A 143 0.86 23.65 38.94
N LYS A 144 0.37 24.73 38.32
CA LYS A 144 -0.91 25.38 38.68
C LYS A 144 -2.13 24.45 38.56
N PHE A 145 -2.03 23.37 37.79
CA PHE A 145 -3.10 22.38 37.65
C PHE A 145 -3.06 21.27 38.72
N LYS A 146 -2.00 21.21 39.57
CA LYS A 146 -1.90 20.20 40.62
C LYS A 146 -2.95 20.32 41.72
N GLU A 147 -3.48 21.56 41.93
CA GLU A 147 -4.54 21.82 42.89
C GLU A 147 -5.93 21.46 42.34
N LYS A 148 -6.03 21.10 41.07
CA LYS A 148 -7.26 20.68 40.42
C LYS A 148 -7.37 19.14 40.44
N ASP A 149 -8.59 18.66 40.33
CA ASP A 149 -8.90 17.19 40.23
C ASP A 149 -8.48 16.61 38.88
N ILE A 150 -7.15 16.63 38.61
CA ILE A 150 -6.54 16.13 37.38
C ILE A 150 -5.50 15.07 37.74
N GLU A 151 -5.59 13.90 37.10
CA GLU A 151 -4.65 12.79 37.29
C GLU A 151 -3.41 12.94 36.37
N PHE A 152 -2.23 13.18 36.98
CA PHE A 152 -0.95 13.23 36.25
C PHE A 152 -0.25 11.87 36.32
N ILE A 153 -0.21 11.16 35.17
CA ILE A 153 0.31 9.78 35.12
C ILE A 153 1.81 9.75 34.74
N GLY A 154 2.30 10.79 34.04
CA GLY A 154 3.67 10.80 33.54
C GLY A 154 3.91 9.86 32.37
N TYR A 155 5.17 9.45 32.19
CA TYR A 155 5.55 8.54 31.10
C TYR A 155 5.14 7.11 31.38
N VAL A 156 4.44 6.50 30.43
CA VAL A 156 4.01 5.10 30.48
C VAL A 156 4.61 4.33 29.31
N PRO A 157 5.42 3.29 29.57
CA PRO A 157 6.03 2.48 28.49
C PRO A 157 5.01 1.78 27.59
N ASN A 158 3.93 1.23 28.21
CA ASN A 158 2.81 0.63 27.50
C ASN A 158 1.56 1.50 27.66
N ILE A 159 1.38 2.43 26.72
CA ILE A 159 0.28 3.40 26.77
C ILE A 159 -1.08 2.75 26.44
N GLN A 160 -1.11 1.59 25.79
CA GLN A 160 -2.35 0.97 25.31
C GLN A 160 -3.33 0.70 26.43
N GLU A 161 -2.87 0.28 27.61
CA GLU A 161 -3.75 0.04 28.77
C GLU A 161 -4.44 1.33 29.24
N LYS A 162 -3.69 2.44 29.29
CA LYS A 162 -4.25 3.75 29.70
C LYS A 162 -5.20 4.32 28.65
N ILE A 163 -4.93 4.09 27.39
CA ILE A 163 -5.85 4.41 26.29
C ILE A 163 -7.13 3.60 26.41
N PHE A 164 -7.03 2.30 26.68
CA PHE A 164 -8.18 1.41 26.85
C PHE A 164 -9.07 1.79 28.04
N GLU A 165 -8.48 2.24 29.16
CA GLU A 165 -9.19 2.74 30.34
C GLU A 165 -9.93 4.06 30.07
N SER A 166 -9.62 4.77 28.99
CA SER A 166 -10.21 6.07 28.67
C SER A 166 -11.49 5.94 27.85
N ASP A 167 -12.44 6.87 28.06
CA ASP A 167 -13.60 6.99 27.16
C ASP A 167 -13.24 7.84 25.94
N ILE A 168 -12.41 8.89 26.15
CA ILE A 168 -11.90 9.76 25.09
C ILE A 168 -10.40 9.92 25.27
N VAL A 169 -9.68 9.84 24.15
CA VAL A 169 -8.28 10.25 24.05
C VAL A 169 -8.20 11.54 23.24
N ILE A 170 -7.44 12.52 23.74
CA ILE A 170 -7.07 13.72 23.01
C ILE A 170 -5.58 13.64 22.70
N GLY A 171 -5.23 13.60 21.41
CA GLY A 171 -3.83 13.45 20.98
C GLY A 171 -3.69 13.31 19.47
N ALA A 172 -2.47 13.07 19.00
CA ALA A 172 -2.16 12.98 17.58
C ALA A 172 -1.03 11.98 17.30
N GLY A 173 -0.75 11.75 16.00
CA GLY A 173 0.31 10.85 15.58
C GLY A 173 0.07 9.42 16.08
N ARG A 174 1.10 8.77 16.63
CA ARG A 174 1.02 7.37 17.09
C ARG A 174 -0.10 7.14 18.10
N VAL A 175 -0.32 8.08 19.02
CA VAL A 175 -1.38 8.00 20.04
C VAL A 175 -2.78 7.89 19.39
N ALA A 176 -3.00 8.63 18.30
CA ALA A 176 -4.27 8.57 17.59
C ALA A 176 -4.53 7.18 16.98
N PHE A 177 -3.52 6.58 16.36
CA PHE A 177 -3.63 5.19 15.87
C PHE A 177 -3.93 4.21 17.01
N GLU A 178 -3.21 4.31 18.13
CA GLU A 178 -3.41 3.45 19.29
C GLU A 178 -4.79 3.61 19.91
N ALA A 179 -5.35 4.82 19.95
CA ALA A 179 -6.72 5.07 20.41
C ALA A 179 -7.76 4.36 19.53
N LEU A 180 -7.70 4.57 18.22
CA LEU A 180 -8.63 3.97 17.28
C LEU A 180 -8.54 2.44 17.24
N LEU A 181 -7.32 1.88 17.36
CA LEU A 181 -7.11 0.44 17.44
C LEU A 181 -7.72 -0.19 18.70
N ASN A 182 -7.74 0.55 19.82
CA ASN A 182 -8.35 0.11 21.07
C ASN A 182 -9.84 0.45 21.18
N LYS A 183 -10.48 0.92 20.11
CA LYS A 183 -11.89 1.36 20.08
C LYS A 183 -12.19 2.48 21.09
N THR A 184 -11.20 3.32 21.39
CA THR A 184 -11.35 4.49 22.22
C THR A 184 -11.65 5.69 21.34
N SER A 185 -12.68 6.48 21.67
CA SER A 185 -13.03 7.67 20.91
C SER A 185 -11.87 8.66 20.91
N LEU A 186 -11.61 9.28 19.75
CA LEU A 186 -10.46 10.14 19.54
C LEU A 186 -10.91 11.56 19.18
N ILE A 187 -10.35 12.54 19.88
CA ILE A 187 -10.31 13.95 19.43
C ILE A 187 -8.87 14.23 19.02
N ALA A 188 -8.65 14.43 17.73
CA ALA A 188 -7.30 14.62 17.22
C ALA A 188 -6.88 16.08 17.26
N VAL A 189 -5.83 16.35 18.03
CA VAL A 189 -5.19 17.67 18.15
C VAL A 189 -3.69 17.48 18.06
N GLY A 190 -3.12 17.91 16.94
CA GLY A 190 -1.68 17.82 16.68
C GLY A 190 -0.93 19.15 16.93
N GLU A 191 0.35 19.15 16.60
CA GLU A 191 1.22 20.33 16.77
C GLU A 191 0.81 21.50 15.87
N THR A 192 0.10 21.23 14.77
CA THR A 192 -0.18 22.22 13.73
C THR A 192 -1.67 22.41 13.44
N GLU A 193 -2.48 21.38 13.64
CA GLU A 193 -3.90 21.42 13.27
C GLU A 193 -4.79 20.78 14.35
N TYR A 194 -5.94 21.41 14.59
CA TYR A 194 -7.06 20.83 15.31
C TYR A 194 -7.95 20.08 14.32
N MET A 195 -7.95 18.75 14.37
CA MET A 195 -8.75 17.91 13.49
C MET A 195 -10.13 17.57 14.06
N GLY A 196 -10.31 17.77 15.39
CA GLY A 196 -11.55 17.53 16.11
C GLY A 196 -11.86 16.06 16.37
N PHE A 197 -13.12 15.78 16.65
CA PHE A 197 -13.62 14.42 16.81
C PHE A 197 -13.44 13.59 15.54
N ILE A 198 -12.87 12.40 15.67
CA ILE A 198 -12.59 11.52 14.54
C ILE A 198 -13.73 10.54 14.30
N ASN A 199 -14.24 10.59 13.08
CA ASN A 199 -15.24 9.68 12.54
C ASN A 199 -14.81 9.19 11.15
N LYS A 200 -15.64 8.41 10.49
CA LYS A 200 -15.35 7.85 9.16
C LYS A 200 -15.19 8.93 8.07
N GLU A 201 -15.94 10.03 8.16
CA GLU A 201 -15.97 11.10 7.15
C GLU A 201 -14.67 11.89 7.13
N ASN A 202 -14.08 12.18 8.32
CA ASN A 202 -12.86 12.98 8.41
C ASN A 202 -11.57 12.16 8.59
N LEU A 203 -11.65 10.83 8.73
CA LEU A 203 -10.50 9.96 8.96
C LEU A 203 -9.44 10.10 7.87
N SER A 204 -9.83 10.11 6.60
CA SER A 204 -8.88 10.23 5.48
C SER A 204 -8.10 11.55 5.54
N LYS A 205 -8.77 12.66 5.83
CA LYS A 205 -8.15 13.99 6.01
C LYS A 205 -7.21 13.99 7.21
N SER A 206 -7.60 13.32 8.29
CA SER A 206 -6.80 13.24 9.52
C SER A 206 -5.54 12.40 9.33
N LEU A 207 -5.63 11.28 8.59
CA LEU A 207 -4.47 10.48 8.20
C LEU A 207 -3.49 11.26 7.32
N ALA A 208 -3.98 12.12 6.42
CA ALA A 208 -3.16 12.94 5.55
C ALA A 208 -2.23 13.91 6.32
N SER A 209 -2.64 14.37 7.50
CA SER A 209 -1.90 15.26 8.40
C SER A 209 -1.24 14.54 9.58
N ASN A 210 -1.27 13.19 9.62
CA ASN A 210 -0.90 12.41 10.79
C ASN A 210 -1.65 12.88 12.05
N PHE A 211 -2.97 13.05 11.91
CA PHE A 211 -3.89 13.54 12.95
C PHE A 211 -3.57 14.96 13.46
N GLY A 212 -3.14 15.85 12.56
CA GLY A 212 -2.84 17.24 12.88
C GLY A 212 -1.40 17.53 13.33
N ASP A 213 -0.55 16.51 13.45
CA ASP A 213 0.87 16.70 13.77
C ASP A 213 1.65 17.34 12.62
N ILE A 214 1.21 17.11 11.38
CA ILE A 214 1.92 17.53 10.17
C ILE A 214 0.97 18.32 9.28
N GLY A 215 0.82 19.59 9.60
CA GLY A 215 0.01 20.54 8.86
C GLY A 215 0.80 21.70 8.32
N PHE A 216 0.07 22.70 7.81
CA PHE A 216 0.64 23.91 7.23
C PHE A 216 0.53 25.13 8.18
N MET A 217 -0.22 24.99 9.27
CA MET A 217 -0.34 26.04 10.29
C MET A 217 0.83 25.96 11.29
N LYS A 218 1.06 27.07 11.99
CA LYS A 218 2.11 27.11 13.02
C LYS A 218 1.66 26.54 14.36
N TYR A 219 0.36 26.60 14.61
CA TYR A 219 -0.26 26.19 15.86
C TYR A 219 -1.76 25.92 15.67
N PRO A 220 -2.35 24.90 16.30
CA PRO A 220 -3.77 24.62 16.21
C PRO A 220 -4.57 25.67 17.01
N LYS A 221 -5.64 26.20 16.44
CA LYS A 221 -6.60 27.04 17.20
C LYS A 221 -7.55 26.11 17.95
N ILE A 222 -7.39 26.03 19.30
CA ILE A 222 -8.30 25.30 20.18
C ILE A 222 -9.37 26.25 20.67
N ARG A 223 -10.62 25.97 20.33
CA ARG A 223 -11.78 26.72 20.78
C ARG A 223 -12.59 25.89 21.76
N LYS A 224 -12.95 26.50 22.93
CA LYS A 224 -13.70 25.80 23.99
C LYS A 224 -15.04 25.23 23.49
N ASP A 225 -15.81 26.02 22.76
CA ASP A 225 -17.12 25.64 22.24
C ASP A 225 -17.04 24.44 21.29
N ILE A 226 -16.03 24.40 20.41
CA ILE A 226 -15.80 23.32 19.48
C ILE A 226 -15.32 22.07 20.23
N LEU A 227 -14.38 22.20 21.18
CA LEU A 227 -13.89 21.08 21.97
C LEU A 227 -15.02 20.39 22.77
N LEU A 228 -15.93 21.18 23.36
CA LEU A 228 -17.05 20.63 24.12
C LEU A 228 -18.06 19.91 23.22
N ASP A 229 -18.32 20.41 22.03
CA ASP A 229 -19.17 19.73 21.04
C ASP A 229 -18.51 18.42 20.56
N ASP A 230 -17.20 18.43 20.31
CA ASP A 230 -16.43 17.24 19.94
C ASP A 230 -16.40 16.19 21.07
N ILE A 231 -16.31 16.61 22.34
CA ILE A 231 -16.41 15.68 23.49
C ILE A 231 -17.78 15.01 23.50
N LYS A 232 -18.86 15.75 23.30
CA LYS A 232 -20.22 15.19 23.24
C LYS A 232 -20.33 14.16 22.11
N LYS A 233 -19.94 14.51 20.89
CA LYS A 233 -19.94 13.59 19.75
C LYS A 233 -19.09 12.35 19.99
N ALA A 234 -17.92 12.51 20.61
CA ALA A 234 -17.02 11.41 20.92
C ALA A 234 -17.61 10.40 21.94
N LEU A 235 -18.43 10.88 22.88
CA LEU A 235 -19.13 10.03 23.83
C LEU A 235 -20.35 9.31 23.23
N GLU A 236 -20.94 9.88 22.18
CA GLU A 236 -22.10 9.32 21.48
C GLU A 236 -21.70 8.30 20.38
N LEU A 237 -20.40 8.18 20.04
CA LEU A 237 -19.91 7.25 19.00
C LEU A 237 -20.24 5.79 19.35
N SER A 238 -20.97 5.14 18.48
CA SER A 238 -21.40 3.73 18.66
C SER A 238 -20.25 2.72 18.58
N GLU A 239 -20.43 1.56 19.21
CA GLU A 239 -19.43 0.48 19.14
C GLU A 239 -19.19 -0.03 17.70
N ASN A 240 -20.22 0.01 16.84
CA ASN A 240 -20.08 -0.38 15.44
C ASN A 240 -19.18 0.61 14.68
N GLU A 241 -19.37 1.91 14.87
CA GLU A 241 -18.51 2.93 14.25
C GLU A 241 -17.08 2.84 14.76
N LYS A 242 -16.86 2.57 16.04
CA LYS A 242 -15.51 2.33 16.60
C LYS A 242 -14.85 1.09 15.98
N GLU A 243 -15.60 0.01 15.76
CA GLU A 243 -15.07 -1.19 15.09
C GLU A 243 -14.75 -0.93 13.61
N GLU A 244 -15.57 -0.15 12.89
CA GLU A 244 -15.26 0.26 11.52
C GLU A 244 -13.97 1.07 11.44
N LEU A 245 -13.81 2.09 12.29
CA LEU A 245 -12.59 2.90 12.36
C LEU A 245 -11.35 2.04 12.65
N LYS A 246 -11.45 1.14 13.63
CA LYS A 246 -10.39 0.19 13.96
C LYS A 246 -10.00 -0.67 12.76
N ASN A 247 -10.98 -1.21 12.03
CA ASN A 247 -10.71 -2.08 10.89
C ASN A 247 -10.01 -1.34 9.75
N ILE A 248 -10.38 -0.08 9.49
CA ILE A 248 -9.68 0.78 8.53
C ILE A 248 -8.22 0.97 8.97
N ILE A 249 -8.00 1.33 10.24
CA ILE A 249 -6.65 1.57 10.77
C ILE A 249 -5.81 0.29 10.78
N LEU A 250 -6.37 -0.85 11.15
CA LEU A 250 -5.68 -2.15 11.09
C LEU A 250 -5.18 -2.47 9.68
N LYS A 251 -6.01 -2.23 8.66
CA LYS A 251 -5.64 -2.44 7.26
C LYS A 251 -4.49 -1.52 6.84
N GLU A 252 -4.57 -0.23 7.19
CA GLU A 252 -3.60 0.78 6.78
C GLU A 252 -2.26 0.68 7.54
N THR A 253 -2.26 0.21 8.78
CA THR A 253 -1.07 0.15 9.65
C THR A 253 -0.53 -1.27 9.85
N ASN A 254 -1.08 -2.28 9.15
CA ASN A 254 -0.63 -3.66 9.25
C ASN A 254 0.84 -3.80 8.89
N LEU A 255 1.64 -4.32 9.83
CA LEU A 255 3.09 -4.43 9.70
C LEU A 255 3.50 -5.23 8.45
N LYS A 256 2.83 -6.36 8.18
CA LYS A 256 3.14 -7.19 7.01
C LYS A 256 2.91 -6.42 5.71
N ASN A 257 1.76 -5.76 5.57
CA ASN A 257 1.43 -4.98 4.38
C ASN A 257 2.41 -3.82 4.16
N ILE A 258 2.83 -3.16 5.25
CA ILE A 258 3.81 -2.06 5.19
C ILE A 258 5.18 -2.58 4.79
N VAL A 259 5.65 -3.66 5.40
CA VAL A 259 6.93 -4.30 5.05
C VAL A 259 6.91 -4.72 3.59
N ASP A 260 5.85 -5.37 3.14
CA ASP A 260 5.69 -5.77 1.74
C ASP A 260 5.78 -4.56 0.78
N LYS A 261 5.11 -3.45 1.10
CA LYS A 261 5.19 -2.21 0.30
C LYS A 261 6.63 -1.65 0.23
N ILE A 262 7.36 -1.68 1.35
CA ILE A 262 8.76 -1.19 1.43
C ILE A 262 9.70 -2.13 0.66
N GLU A 263 9.58 -3.44 0.84
CA GLU A 263 10.39 -4.43 0.13
C GLU A 263 10.21 -4.36 -1.38
N ARG A 264 8.97 -4.10 -1.86
CA ARG A 264 8.72 -3.82 -3.30
C ARG A 264 9.54 -2.64 -3.80
N LYS A 265 9.68 -1.59 -3.01
CA LYS A 265 10.51 -0.43 -3.39
C LYS A 265 12.00 -0.77 -3.40
N TYR A 266 12.46 -1.56 -2.42
CA TYR A 266 13.84 -2.04 -2.44
C TYR A 266 14.12 -2.81 -3.72
N PHE A 267 13.24 -3.75 -4.05
CA PHE A 267 13.41 -4.56 -5.25
C PHE A 267 13.43 -3.71 -6.53
N SER A 268 12.47 -2.80 -6.70
CA SER A 268 12.40 -1.96 -7.90
C SER A 268 13.68 -1.13 -8.11
N LEU A 269 14.27 -0.60 -7.04
CA LEU A 269 15.51 0.17 -7.12
C LEU A 269 16.74 -0.71 -7.40
N TYR A 270 16.76 -1.91 -6.82
CA TYR A 270 17.84 -2.86 -7.04
C TYR A 270 17.86 -3.38 -8.47
N VAL A 271 16.72 -3.78 -9.01
CA VAL A 271 16.57 -4.29 -10.39
C VAL A 271 16.92 -3.21 -11.40
N ASN A 272 16.43 -1.99 -11.22
CA ASN A 272 16.73 -0.87 -12.11
C ASN A 272 18.24 -0.57 -12.24
N ARG A 273 19.04 -0.95 -11.24
CA ARG A 273 20.50 -0.76 -11.29
C ARG A 273 21.25 -1.94 -11.89
N LYS A 274 20.81 -3.16 -11.68
CA LYS A 274 21.56 -4.36 -12.12
C LYS A 274 21.10 -4.95 -13.45
N LYS A 275 20.05 -4.37 -14.10
CA LYS A 275 19.49 -4.91 -15.35
C LYS A 275 19.32 -6.44 -15.29
N TYR A 276 18.70 -6.95 -14.24
CA TYR A 276 18.22 -8.34 -14.27
C TYR A 276 17.00 -8.35 -15.18
N GLU A 277 17.23 -8.75 -16.41
CA GLU A 277 16.15 -9.02 -17.35
C GLU A 277 15.72 -10.45 -17.16
N VAL A 278 14.47 -10.67 -16.79
CA VAL A 278 13.80 -11.95 -16.85
C VAL A 278 13.01 -11.98 -18.16
N PRO A 279 13.46 -12.71 -19.18
CA PRO A 279 12.71 -12.79 -20.43
C PRO A 279 11.29 -13.31 -20.19
N VAL A 280 10.33 -12.76 -20.93
CA VAL A 280 8.94 -13.22 -20.96
C VAL A 280 8.65 -13.69 -22.37
N ILE A 281 8.23 -14.93 -22.52
CA ILE A 281 7.77 -15.48 -23.81
C ILE A 281 6.24 -15.51 -23.78
N MET A 282 5.63 -14.86 -24.76
CA MET A 282 4.19 -14.80 -24.92
C MET A 282 3.70 -15.83 -25.95
N TYR A 283 2.69 -16.56 -25.57
CA TYR A 283 1.89 -17.44 -26.43
C TYR A 283 0.42 -17.02 -26.34
N HIS A 284 -0.41 -17.54 -27.24
CA HIS A 284 -1.87 -17.45 -27.15
C HIS A 284 -2.46 -18.86 -27.20
N ARG A 285 -2.47 -19.48 -28.36
CA ARG A 285 -3.07 -20.80 -28.57
C ARG A 285 -2.01 -21.88 -28.82
N VAL A 286 -2.27 -23.10 -28.35
CA VAL A 286 -1.54 -24.31 -28.75
C VAL A 286 -2.49 -25.21 -29.51
N ILE A 287 -2.10 -25.63 -30.71
CA ILE A 287 -2.95 -26.43 -31.59
C ILE A 287 -2.25 -27.73 -32.01
N ASN A 288 -3.02 -28.74 -32.38
CA ASN A 288 -2.49 -30.05 -32.76
C ASN A 288 -2.73 -30.40 -34.24
N ASN A 289 -3.53 -29.62 -34.96
CA ASN A 289 -3.78 -29.85 -36.40
C ASN A 289 -4.11 -28.54 -37.10
N ALA A 290 -4.05 -28.54 -38.45
CA ALA A 290 -4.31 -27.39 -39.28
C ALA A 290 -5.78 -26.94 -39.26
N GLU A 291 -6.73 -27.77 -38.89
CA GLU A 291 -8.14 -27.41 -38.76
C GLU A 291 -8.37 -26.42 -37.61
N ASN A 292 -7.44 -26.34 -36.65
CA ASN A 292 -7.49 -25.45 -35.53
C ASN A 292 -6.70 -24.16 -35.73
N GLU A 293 -6.11 -23.93 -36.90
CA GLU A 293 -5.45 -22.67 -37.24
C GLU A 293 -6.45 -21.52 -37.23
N GLY A 294 -6.01 -20.34 -36.78
CA GLY A 294 -6.74 -19.08 -36.83
C GLY A 294 -6.14 -18.14 -37.87
N VAL A 295 -6.95 -17.20 -38.35
CA VAL A 295 -6.53 -16.25 -39.43
C VAL A 295 -5.46 -15.27 -38.97
N TYR A 296 -5.35 -15.00 -37.66
CA TYR A 296 -4.38 -14.04 -37.10
C TYR A 296 -3.01 -14.66 -36.79
N GLY A 297 -2.84 -15.99 -36.93
CA GLY A 297 -1.57 -16.67 -36.69
C GLY A 297 -1.08 -16.64 -35.22
N THR A 298 -1.95 -16.34 -34.26
CA THR A 298 -1.65 -16.30 -32.82
C THR A 298 -1.67 -17.70 -32.19
N TYR A 299 -1.04 -18.68 -32.87
CA TYR A 299 -0.98 -20.07 -32.42
C TYR A 299 0.40 -20.67 -32.63
N ILE A 300 0.66 -21.74 -31.91
CA ILE A 300 1.83 -22.61 -32.08
C ILE A 300 1.37 -24.07 -32.12
N TYR A 301 2.01 -24.88 -32.94
CA TYR A 301 1.76 -26.33 -32.94
C TYR A 301 2.36 -27.01 -31.71
N GLU A 302 1.67 -27.99 -31.17
CA GLU A 302 2.02 -28.77 -29.99
C GLU A 302 3.46 -29.28 -30.01
N ASP A 303 3.91 -29.84 -31.16
CA ASP A 303 5.26 -30.35 -31.32
C ASP A 303 6.33 -29.23 -31.24
N MET A 304 6.02 -28.08 -31.78
CA MET A 304 6.90 -26.90 -31.69
C MET A 304 6.93 -26.34 -30.28
N PHE A 305 5.77 -26.29 -29.61
CA PHE A 305 5.71 -25.86 -28.21
C PHE A 305 6.55 -26.80 -27.33
N LYS A 306 6.46 -28.14 -27.51
CA LYS A 306 7.34 -29.10 -26.83
C LYS A 306 8.82 -28.85 -27.09
N LYS A 307 9.20 -28.55 -28.35
CA LYS A 307 10.59 -28.19 -28.68
C LYS A 307 11.07 -26.94 -27.96
N HIS A 308 10.20 -25.91 -27.81
CA HIS A 308 10.53 -24.74 -27.04
C HIS A 308 10.80 -25.07 -25.56
N LEU A 309 9.94 -25.89 -24.93
CA LEU A 309 10.12 -26.27 -23.54
C LEU A 309 11.36 -27.16 -23.35
N GLN A 310 11.61 -28.09 -24.28
CA GLN A 310 12.83 -28.90 -24.26
C GLN A 310 14.10 -28.05 -24.35
N TYR A 311 14.11 -27.03 -25.25
CA TYR A 311 15.23 -26.09 -25.33
C TYR A 311 15.47 -25.34 -24.01
N LEU A 312 14.41 -24.86 -23.35
CA LEU A 312 14.53 -24.20 -22.05
C LEU A 312 15.13 -25.14 -20.99
N LYS A 313 14.68 -26.39 -20.97
CA LYS A 313 15.19 -27.44 -20.07
C LYS A 313 16.67 -27.71 -20.33
N ASP A 314 17.06 -27.91 -21.59
CA ASP A 314 18.44 -28.21 -22.00
C ASP A 314 19.40 -27.03 -21.71
N LYS A 315 18.91 -25.82 -21.79
CA LYS A 315 19.66 -24.59 -21.45
C LYS A 315 19.61 -24.20 -19.98
N ASN A 316 19.06 -25.07 -19.12
CA ASN A 316 18.95 -24.89 -17.68
C ASN A 316 18.22 -23.59 -17.28
N TYR A 317 17.15 -23.23 -17.98
CA TYR A 317 16.27 -22.16 -17.56
C TYR A 317 15.40 -22.62 -16.39
N THR A 318 15.26 -21.74 -15.40
CA THR A 318 14.28 -21.88 -14.32
C THR A 318 13.02 -21.13 -14.73
N VAL A 319 11.97 -21.87 -15.08
CA VAL A 319 10.67 -21.28 -15.44
C VAL A 319 9.94 -20.87 -14.17
N ILE A 320 9.59 -19.60 -14.08
CA ILE A 320 8.92 -18.99 -12.93
C ILE A 320 7.65 -18.25 -13.38
N THR A 321 6.77 -17.96 -12.44
CA THR A 321 5.62 -17.07 -12.64
C THR A 321 5.93 -15.66 -12.13
N PHE A 322 5.04 -14.68 -12.35
CA PHE A 322 5.18 -13.35 -11.78
C PHE A 322 5.04 -13.37 -10.25
N LYS A 323 4.21 -14.28 -9.69
CA LYS A 323 4.16 -14.49 -8.23
C LYS A 323 5.48 -15.03 -7.68
N ASP A 324 6.14 -15.90 -8.42
CA ASP A 324 7.47 -16.39 -8.06
C ASP A 324 8.50 -15.25 -8.19
N LEU A 325 8.45 -14.47 -9.27
CA LEU A 325 9.30 -13.30 -9.49
C LEU A 325 9.12 -12.27 -8.38
N ASP A 326 7.89 -11.98 -8.00
CA ASP A 326 7.56 -11.10 -6.89
C ASP A 326 8.23 -11.57 -5.58
N LYS A 327 8.10 -12.85 -5.25
CA LYS A 327 8.71 -13.47 -4.06
C LYS A 327 10.24 -13.49 -4.11
N ILE A 328 10.82 -13.87 -5.26
CA ILE A 328 12.27 -13.93 -5.46
C ILE A 328 12.86 -12.54 -5.41
N GLY A 329 12.27 -11.62 -6.17
CA GLY A 329 12.75 -10.28 -6.34
C GLY A 329 12.76 -9.46 -5.06
N TRP A 330 11.71 -9.54 -4.25
CA TRP A 330 11.56 -8.81 -3.00
C TRP A 330 12.61 -9.17 -1.95
N ARG A 331 13.10 -10.41 -1.99
CA ARG A 331 14.07 -10.92 -1.02
C ARG A 331 15.48 -11.00 -1.61
N ASN A 332 15.68 -10.45 -2.80
CA ASN A 332 16.96 -10.52 -3.52
C ASN A 332 17.52 -11.94 -3.59
N ARG A 333 16.66 -12.91 -3.89
CA ARG A 333 16.97 -14.34 -3.93
C ARG A 333 17.24 -14.86 -5.35
N PHE A 334 17.57 -13.98 -6.30
CA PHE A 334 18.09 -14.43 -7.57
C PHE A 334 19.39 -15.19 -7.31
N GLU A 335 19.38 -16.48 -7.58
CA GLU A 335 20.56 -17.30 -7.41
C GLU A 335 21.58 -16.97 -8.50
N LYS A 336 22.81 -16.70 -8.07
CA LYS A 336 23.91 -16.36 -8.99
C LYS A 336 24.12 -17.49 -10.01
N GLY A 337 24.03 -17.15 -11.30
CA GLY A 337 24.23 -18.09 -12.41
C GLY A 337 22.96 -18.83 -12.88
N LYS A 338 21.83 -18.72 -12.18
CA LYS A 338 20.54 -19.19 -12.71
C LYS A 338 19.98 -18.25 -13.77
N LYS A 339 19.41 -18.86 -14.81
CA LYS A 339 18.68 -18.17 -15.87
C LYS A 339 17.19 -18.32 -15.59
N TYR A 340 16.49 -17.22 -15.38
CA TYR A 340 15.05 -17.21 -15.15
C TYR A 340 14.31 -16.83 -16.43
N ILE A 341 13.11 -17.37 -16.62
CA ILE A 341 12.22 -17.06 -17.72
C ILE A 341 10.77 -17.20 -17.28
N ILE A 342 9.87 -16.41 -17.85
CA ILE A 342 8.43 -16.50 -17.63
C ILE A 342 7.77 -16.90 -18.94
N LEU A 343 6.86 -17.87 -18.89
CA LEU A 343 5.99 -18.25 -19.99
C LEU A 343 4.61 -17.63 -19.74
N THR A 344 4.06 -16.95 -20.75
CA THR A 344 2.72 -16.37 -20.65
C THR A 344 1.84 -16.85 -21.80
N PHE A 345 0.54 -16.90 -21.52
CA PHE A 345 -0.52 -17.12 -22.50
C PHE A 345 -1.56 -16.02 -22.35
N ASP A 346 -1.90 -15.37 -23.44
CA ASP A 346 -2.94 -14.35 -23.44
C ASP A 346 -4.30 -14.98 -23.77
N ASP A 347 -5.38 -14.27 -23.47
CA ASP A 347 -6.78 -14.57 -23.81
C ASP A 347 -7.44 -15.72 -23.03
N GLY A 348 -6.70 -16.67 -22.48
CA GLY A 348 -7.27 -17.77 -21.71
C GLY A 348 -8.03 -18.79 -22.53
N TYR A 349 -7.57 -19.11 -23.75
CA TYR A 349 -8.17 -20.09 -24.64
C TYR A 349 -8.26 -21.49 -24.00
N LYS A 350 -9.31 -22.24 -24.36
CA LYS A 350 -9.52 -23.62 -23.86
C LYS A 350 -8.38 -24.56 -24.25
N ASP A 351 -7.73 -24.36 -25.39
CA ASP A 351 -6.58 -25.17 -25.81
C ASP A 351 -5.34 -24.97 -24.92
N ASN A 352 -5.28 -23.91 -24.12
CA ASN A 352 -4.27 -23.78 -23.06
C ASN A 352 -4.46 -24.86 -21.97
N TYR A 353 -5.71 -25.25 -21.68
CA TYR A 353 -5.99 -26.35 -20.78
C TYR A 353 -5.83 -27.71 -21.48
N ASP A 354 -6.43 -27.87 -22.67
CA ASP A 354 -6.51 -29.16 -23.33
C ASP A 354 -5.14 -29.64 -23.85
N LEU A 355 -4.28 -28.74 -24.33
CA LEU A 355 -3.01 -29.07 -25.00
C LEU A 355 -1.77 -28.53 -24.29
N ALA A 356 -1.75 -27.23 -23.93
CA ALA A 356 -0.57 -26.64 -23.32
C ALA A 356 -0.33 -27.15 -21.88
N PHE A 357 -1.37 -27.28 -21.08
CA PHE A 357 -1.25 -27.68 -19.68
C PHE A 357 -0.69 -29.07 -19.46
N PRO A 358 -1.12 -30.15 -20.20
CA PRO A 358 -0.48 -31.44 -20.12
C PRO A 358 1.03 -31.41 -20.45
N ILE A 359 1.42 -30.61 -21.44
CA ILE A 359 2.82 -30.44 -21.83
C ILE A 359 3.59 -29.71 -20.72
N LEU A 360 3.05 -28.63 -20.17
CA LEU A 360 3.67 -27.94 -19.04
C LEU A 360 3.90 -28.88 -17.84
N LYS A 361 2.93 -29.77 -17.56
CA LYS A 361 3.08 -30.81 -16.52
C LYS A 361 4.22 -31.80 -16.84
N GLU A 362 4.34 -32.24 -18.08
CA GLU A 362 5.41 -33.16 -18.55
C GLU A 362 6.80 -32.56 -18.27
N PHE A 363 6.97 -31.25 -18.50
CA PHE A 363 8.22 -30.54 -18.25
C PHE A 363 8.38 -30.05 -16.82
N ASN A 364 7.38 -30.18 -15.95
CA ASN A 364 7.31 -29.60 -14.62
C ASN A 364 7.51 -28.06 -14.67
N PHE A 365 6.93 -27.42 -15.67
CA PHE A 365 6.97 -25.98 -15.88
C PHE A 365 5.64 -25.34 -15.50
N LYS A 366 5.72 -24.08 -15.04
CA LYS A 366 4.58 -23.22 -14.76
C LYS A 366 4.43 -22.18 -15.86
N ALA A 367 3.30 -21.48 -15.85
CA ALA A 367 3.05 -20.36 -16.74
C ALA A 367 2.13 -19.33 -16.05
N THR A 368 2.01 -18.16 -16.63
CA THR A 368 0.99 -17.16 -16.26
C THR A 368 0.03 -17.02 -17.43
N ILE A 369 -1.27 -17.15 -17.18
CA ILE A 369 -2.32 -17.04 -18.21
C ILE A 369 -3.19 -15.82 -17.91
N PHE A 370 -3.37 -14.95 -18.90
CA PHE A 370 -4.16 -13.72 -18.75
C PHE A 370 -5.60 -13.98 -19.21
N LEU A 371 -6.55 -13.71 -18.28
CA LEU A 371 -7.96 -14.00 -18.46
C LEU A 371 -8.78 -12.74 -18.74
N MET A 372 -9.79 -12.90 -19.57
CA MET A 372 -10.83 -11.89 -19.75
C MET A 372 -11.97 -12.02 -18.74
N GLY A 373 -12.52 -10.87 -18.34
CA GLY A 373 -13.51 -10.83 -17.27
C GLY A 373 -14.88 -11.39 -17.66
N SER A 374 -15.33 -11.19 -18.89
CA SER A 374 -16.72 -11.42 -19.28
C SER A 374 -16.96 -12.40 -20.42
N LEU A 375 -15.92 -12.87 -21.11
CA LEU A 375 -16.09 -13.65 -22.33
C LEU A 375 -15.94 -15.17 -22.10
N THR A 376 -16.60 -15.94 -22.94
CA THR A 376 -16.53 -17.41 -22.98
C THR A 376 -15.93 -17.95 -24.28
N TYR A 377 -15.71 -17.07 -25.25
CA TYR A 377 -15.05 -17.34 -26.53
C TYR A 377 -14.39 -16.05 -27.06
N ASN A 378 -13.57 -16.15 -28.11
CA ASN A 378 -12.85 -15.04 -28.76
C ASN A 378 -13.77 -14.06 -29.51
N GLU A 379 -14.70 -13.45 -28.79
CA GLU A 379 -15.75 -12.58 -29.36
C GLU A 379 -15.17 -11.37 -30.11
N TRP A 380 -14.05 -10.81 -29.63
CA TRP A 380 -13.37 -9.67 -30.24
C TRP A 380 -12.84 -9.97 -31.65
N ASP A 381 -12.30 -11.18 -31.89
CA ASP A 381 -11.79 -11.59 -33.19
C ASP A 381 -12.92 -12.01 -34.14
N VAL A 382 -13.94 -12.67 -33.61
CA VAL A 382 -15.14 -13.03 -34.39
C VAL A 382 -15.88 -11.77 -34.85
N LYS A 383 -16.00 -10.76 -33.99
CA LYS A 383 -16.61 -9.46 -34.33
C LYS A 383 -15.79 -8.64 -35.31
N ALA A 384 -14.47 -8.71 -35.23
CA ALA A 384 -13.54 -8.05 -36.16
C ALA A 384 -13.67 -8.63 -37.59
N GLY A 385 -14.21 -9.84 -37.72
CA GLY A 385 -14.48 -10.53 -38.99
C GLY A 385 -13.34 -11.45 -39.41
N GLY A 386 -13.68 -12.66 -39.82
CA GLY A 386 -12.78 -13.64 -40.40
C GLY A 386 -12.30 -14.74 -39.46
N GLU A 387 -12.33 -14.52 -38.14
CA GLU A 387 -11.92 -15.56 -37.21
C GLU A 387 -13.09 -16.49 -36.82
N ARG A 388 -12.77 -17.75 -36.60
CA ARG A 388 -13.70 -18.75 -36.09
C ARG A 388 -13.88 -18.59 -34.57
N LYS A 389 -14.97 -19.14 -34.07
CA LYS A 389 -15.26 -19.15 -32.64
C LYS A 389 -14.38 -20.21 -31.95
N PHE A 390 -13.51 -19.76 -31.03
CA PHE A 390 -12.71 -20.59 -30.13
C PHE A 390 -13.16 -20.35 -28.69
N SER A 391 -13.42 -21.43 -27.95
CA SER A 391 -13.86 -21.34 -26.56
C SER A 391 -12.71 -20.91 -25.64
N LEU A 392 -13.06 -20.20 -24.57
CA LEU A 392 -12.16 -19.91 -23.46
C LEU A 392 -12.35 -20.94 -22.34
N MET A 393 -11.41 -20.98 -21.39
CA MET A 393 -11.44 -21.91 -20.27
C MET A 393 -12.61 -21.68 -19.33
N SER A 394 -13.16 -22.77 -18.79
CA SER A 394 -14.14 -22.71 -17.70
C SER A 394 -13.45 -22.43 -16.36
N VAL A 395 -14.25 -22.10 -15.34
CA VAL A 395 -13.74 -21.87 -13.97
C VAL A 395 -13.12 -23.14 -13.38
N GLU A 396 -13.68 -24.29 -13.68
CA GLU A 396 -13.19 -25.59 -13.21
C GLU A 396 -11.79 -25.88 -13.77
N MET A 397 -11.58 -25.65 -15.08
CA MET A 397 -10.28 -25.77 -15.73
C MET A 397 -9.24 -24.84 -15.11
N ILE A 398 -9.63 -23.57 -14.87
CA ILE A 398 -8.76 -22.57 -14.23
C ILE A 398 -8.35 -23.03 -12.83
N LYS A 399 -9.29 -23.55 -12.03
CA LYS A 399 -9.00 -24.02 -10.67
C LYS A 399 -8.06 -25.22 -10.66
N GLU A 400 -8.25 -26.21 -11.54
CA GLU A 400 -7.33 -27.34 -11.68
C GLU A 400 -5.91 -26.87 -12.03
N MET A 401 -5.79 -25.95 -12.98
CA MET A 401 -4.50 -25.38 -13.36
C MET A 401 -3.85 -24.59 -12.20
N GLN A 402 -4.64 -23.88 -11.42
CA GLN A 402 -4.16 -23.17 -10.22
C GLN A 402 -3.59 -24.11 -9.16
N ASP A 403 -4.22 -25.26 -8.96
CA ASP A 403 -3.76 -26.26 -7.98
C ASP A 403 -2.41 -26.87 -8.37
N TYR A 404 -2.14 -27.00 -9.66
CA TYR A 404 -0.81 -27.35 -10.16
C TYR A 404 0.22 -26.23 -9.98
N GLY A 405 -0.20 -24.96 -9.96
CA GLY A 405 0.67 -23.80 -9.80
C GLY A 405 0.75 -22.86 -11.00
N ILE A 406 -0.17 -22.97 -11.96
CA ILE A 406 -0.36 -21.95 -12.99
C ILE A 406 -0.87 -20.67 -12.34
N GLU A 407 -0.27 -19.54 -12.69
CA GLU A 407 -0.72 -18.21 -12.28
C GLU A 407 -1.75 -17.67 -13.27
N PHE A 408 -2.74 -16.93 -12.75
CA PHE A 408 -3.69 -16.21 -13.59
C PHE A 408 -3.59 -14.73 -13.36
N GLY A 409 -3.60 -13.96 -14.46
CA GLY A 409 -3.61 -12.52 -14.54
C GLY A 409 -4.87 -11.99 -15.22
N ALA A 410 -5.03 -10.67 -15.32
CA ALA A 410 -6.16 -10.01 -15.96
C ALA A 410 -5.79 -9.49 -17.37
N HIS A 411 -6.78 -9.52 -18.29
CA HIS A 411 -6.64 -9.09 -19.67
C HIS A 411 -7.85 -8.26 -20.16
N THR A 412 -8.35 -7.34 -19.33
CA THR A 412 -9.56 -6.57 -19.53
C THR A 412 -10.86 -7.39 -19.48
N PHE A 413 -12.03 -6.76 -19.64
CA PHE A 413 -13.30 -7.47 -19.72
C PHE A 413 -13.50 -8.17 -21.07
N ASN A 414 -13.20 -7.49 -22.18
CA ASN A 414 -13.61 -7.90 -23.52
C ASN A 414 -12.62 -7.55 -24.63
N HIS A 415 -11.33 -7.40 -24.28
CA HIS A 415 -10.22 -7.25 -25.22
C HIS A 415 -10.28 -6.01 -26.16
N PRO A 416 -10.63 -4.79 -25.69
CA PRO A 416 -10.67 -3.63 -26.54
C PRO A 416 -9.28 -3.05 -26.83
N LYS A 417 -9.18 -2.25 -27.91
CA LYS A 417 -8.01 -1.40 -28.14
C LYS A 417 -8.08 -0.19 -27.21
N LEU A 418 -7.30 -0.18 -26.12
CA LEU A 418 -7.39 0.83 -25.06
C LEU A 418 -7.17 2.28 -25.53
N ASN A 419 -6.41 2.49 -26.60
CA ASN A 419 -6.19 3.82 -27.17
C ASN A 419 -7.41 4.41 -27.94
N THR A 420 -8.47 3.64 -28.11
CA THR A 420 -9.73 4.09 -28.75
C THR A 420 -10.84 4.38 -27.74
N LEU A 421 -10.57 4.18 -26.45
CA LEU A 421 -11.55 4.30 -25.38
C LEU A 421 -11.44 5.64 -24.65
N SER A 422 -12.52 6.08 -24.01
CA SER A 422 -12.53 7.16 -23.04
C SER A 422 -11.79 6.77 -21.77
N ASN A 423 -11.46 7.74 -20.92
CA ASN A 423 -10.79 7.48 -19.65
C ASN A 423 -11.65 6.61 -18.71
N GLU A 424 -12.95 6.83 -18.67
CA GLU A 424 -13.90 6.05 -17.87
C GLU A 424 -13.97 4.59 -18.37
N GLU A 425 -13.98 4.39 -19.67
CA GLU A 425 -13.96 3.05 -20.27
C GLU A 425 -12.62 2.35 -19.99
N ILE A 426 -11.48 3.04 -20.08
CA ILE A 426 -10.16 2.48 -19.72
C ILE A 426 -10.14 2.07 -18.25
N GLU A 427 -10.64 2.91 -17.33
CA GLU A 427 -10.74 2.58 -15.92
C GLU A 427 -11.57 1.32 -15.69
N HIS A 428 -12.75 1.25 -16.32
CA HIS A 428 -13.62 0.08 -16.27
C HIS A 428 -12.88 -1.19 -16.74
N GLN A 429 -12.18 -1.13 -17.88
CA GLN A 429 -11.49 -2.28 -18.45
C GLN A 429 -10.28 -2.77 -17.60
N ILE A 430 -9.65 -1.89 -16.86
CA ILE A 430 -8.41 -2.20 -16.12
C ILE A 430 -8.64 -2.36 -14.61
N VAL A 431 -9.43 -1.46 -14.01
CA VAL A 431 -9.63 -1.44 -12.56
C VAL A 431 -10.76 -2.37 -12.15
N ASP A 432 -11.92 -2.22 -12.79
CA ASP A 432 -13.13 -2.92 -12.37
C ASP A 432 -13.09 -4.42 -12.70
N VAL A 433 -12.31 -4.83 -13.71
CA VAL A 433 -12.18 -6.26 -14.10
C VAL A 433 -11.50 -7.09 -13.01
N LYS A 434 -10.65 -6.49 -12.19
CA LYS A 434 -9.81 -7.23 -11.23
C LYS A 434 -10.64 -8.00 -10.22
N LYS A 435 -11.53 -7.30 -9.53
CA LYS A 435 -12.31 -7.88 -8.43
C LYS A 435 -13.22 -9.02 -8.87
N PRO A 436 -14.02 -8.90 -9.94
CA PRO A 436 -14.82 -10.02 -10.47
C PRO A 436 -13.98 -11.23 -10.86
N LEU A 437 -12.80 -11.02 -11.45
CA LEU A 437 -11.90 -12.11 -11.77
C LEU A 437 -11.34 -12.78 -10.51
N GLU A 438 -10.91 -12.01 -9.50
CA GLU A 438 -10.44 -12.55 -8.22
C GLU A 438 -11.52 -13.35 -7.49
N GLU A 439 -12.76 -12.90 -7.51
CA GLU A 439 -13.91 -13.63 -6.96
C GLU A 439 -14.16 -14.93 -7.73
N LYS A 440 -14.09 -14.88 -9.07
CA LYS A 440 -14.28 -16.04 -9.95
C LYS A 440 -13.23 -17.12 -9.74
N ILE A 441 -11.96 -16.74 -9.57
CA ILE A 441 -10.84 -17.68 -9.44
C ILE A 441 -10.46 -17.97 -7.97
N GLY A 442 -10.96 -17.20 -7.02
CA GLY A 442 -10.70 -17.38 -5.58
C GLY A 442 -9.27 -17.01 -5.13
N LYS A 443 -8.51 -16.27 -5.93
CA LYS A 443 -7.12 -15.86 -5.64
C LYS A 443 -6.83 -14.43 -6.10
N GLU A 444 -5.93 -13.77 -5.40
CA GLU A 444 -5.44 -12.43 -5.77
C GLU A 444 -4.74 -12.45 -7.13
N ILE A 445 -5.05 -11.43 -7.96
CA ILE A 445 -4.43 -11.18 -9.26
C ILE A 445 -3.44 -10.02 -9.11
N ILE A 446 -2.17 -10.28 -9.40
CA ILE A 446 -1.09 -9.27 -9.30
C ILE A 446 -0.55 -8.84 -10.67
N THR A 447 -1.06 -9.44 -11.75
CA THR A 447 -0.57 -9.24 -13.12
C THR A 447 -1.68 -8.80 -14.06
N PHE A 448 -1.32 -7.94 -15.00
CA PHE A 448 -2.20 -7.45 -16.07
C PHE A 448 -1.46 -7.47 -17.41
N ALA A 449 -2.12 -7.86 -18.50
CA ALA A 449 -1.59 -7.71 -19.85
C ALA A 449 -2.48 -6.75 -20.65
N TYR A 450 -1.86 -5.81 -21.39
CA TYR A 450 -2.58 -4.86 -22.23
C TYR A 450 -2.96 -5.53 -23.56
N PRO A 451 -4.26 -5.57 -23.95
CA PRO A 451 -4.67 -6.10 -25.25
C PRO A 451 -3.89 -5.46 -26.39
N TYR A 452 -3.43 -6.28 -27.34
CA TYR A 452 -2.58 -5.88 -28.47
C TYR A 452 -1.27 -5.18 -28.09
N GLY A 453 -0.90 -5.17 -26.80
CA GLY A 453 0.21 -4.36 -26.27
C GLY A 453 -0.04 -2.85 -26.30
N ILE A 454 -1.26 -2.41 -26.65
CA ILE A 454 -1.61 -1.00 -26.80
C ILE A 454 -1.92 -0.39 -25.44
N LEU A 455 -1.19 0.69 -25.11
CA LEU A 455 -1.39 1.42 -23.86
C LEU A 455 -1.10 2.92 -24.03
N ASN A 456 -1.58 3.72 -23.10
CA ASN A 456 -1.24 5.12 -22.93
C ASN A 456 -0.88 5.40 -21.46
N ASP A 457 -0.50 6.62 -21.12
CA ASP A 457 -0.09 6.95 -19.74
C ASP A 457 -1.25 6.82 -18.76
N TYR A 458 -2.49 7.09 -19.18
CA TYR A 458 -3.67 6.90 -18.34
C TYR A 458 -3.91 5.41 -18.03
N ALA A 459 -3.79 4.53 -19.02
CA ALA A 459 -3.90 3.08 -18.82
C ALA A 459 -2.83 2.55 -17.84
N LYS A 460 -1.60 3.07 -17.90
CA LYS A 460 -0.55 2.74 -16.91
C LYS A 460 -0.92 3.18 -15.50
N GLU A 461 -1.50 4.38 -15.36
CA GLU A 461 -1.98 4.87 -14.06
C GLU A 461 -3.11 4.00 -13.51
N MET A 462 -4.05 3.58 -14.36
CA MET A 462 -5.16 2.71 -13.97
C MET A 462 -4.68 1.33 -13.54
N ALA A 463 -3.73 0.72 -14.23
CA ALA A 463 -3.11 -0.54 -13.82
C ALA A 463 -2.44 -0.41 -12.43
N LYS A 464 -1.76 0.71 -12.19
CA LYS A 464 -1.17 1.01 -10.87
C LYS A 464 -2.25 1.27 -9.79
N LYS A 465 -3.33 2.00 -10.13
CA LYS A 465 -4.47 2.27 -9.25
C LYS A 465 -5.17 0.97 -8.83
N ALA A 466 -5.36 0.04 -9.77
CA ALA A 466 -5.91 -1.29 -9.50
C ALA A 466 -5.03 -2.17 -8.62
N GLY A 467 -3.77 -1.76 -8.38
CA GLY A 467 -2.82 -2.50 -7.54
C GLY A 467 -2.19 -3.70 -8.23
N TYR A 468 -2.11 -3.73 -9.56
CA TYR A 468 -1.30 -4.72 -10.26
C TYR A 468 0.19 -4.45 -9.97
N THR A 469 0.93 -5.50 -9.63
CA THR A 469 2.38 -5.44 -9.40
C THR A 469 3.14 -5.41 -10.72
N PHE A 470 2.64 -6.15 -11.72
CA PHE A 470 3.21 -6.23 -13.05
C PHE A 470 2.13 -5.93 -14.10
N ALA A 471 2.50 -5.17 -15.12
CA ALA A 471 1.65 -4.90 -16.28
C ALA A 471 2.51 -5.05 -17.55
N LEU A 472 2.02 -5.88 -18.49
CA LEU A 472 2.79 -6.32 -19.66
C LEU A 472 2.26 -5.67 -20.92
N ALA A 473 3.21 -5.25 -21.78
CA ALA A 473 2.97 -4.79 -23.14
C ALA A 473 3.82 -5.60 -24.12
N THR A 474 3.53 -5.52 -25.40
CA THR A 474 4.29 -6.23 -26.46
C THR A 474 5.54 -5.48 -26.90
N ASP A 475 5.70 -4.20 -26.54
CA ASP A 475 6.89 -3.46 -26.85
C ASP A 475 8.06 -4.01 -26.02
N SER A 476 9.10 -4.46 -26.70
CA SER A 476 10.40 -4.73 -26.09
C SER A 476 10.99 -3.39 -25.61
N GLY A 477 10.46 -2.88 -24.52
CA GLY A 477 10.92 -1.66 -23.91
C GLY A 477 12.33 -1.85 -23.34
N SER A 478 13.23 -1.00 -23.74
CA SER A 478 14.52 -0.79 -23.09
C SER A 478 14.35 -0.09 -21.74
#